data_d9a0a9810bcdacf356d60610a9de4ad0
#
_entry.id   d9a0a9810bcdacf356d60610a9de4ad0
#
_cell.length_a   1.000
_cell.length_b   1.000
_cell.length_c   1.000
_cell.angle_alpha   90.00
_cell.angle_beta   90.00
_cell.angle_gamma   90.00
#
_symmetry.space_group_name_H-M   'P 1'
#
loop_
_entity.id
_entity.type
_entity.pdbx_description
1 polymer ?
#
loop_
_entity_poly.entity_id
_entity_poly.type
_entity_poly.pdbx_seq_one_letter_code
_entity_poly.pdbx_strand_id
1 'polypeptide(L)'
;MNGLRPIVEFMTWNFAVLASDQIINHAAKMLQMSGGQFNIPIVFRGGNGSAGQLAATHSQSYESFYSNIPGLKVITVSNPYDAKGLLKSAIRDNDPVLFMESERMYGEKGEIPDGEYLLPIGVANVAKEGKDVTIVSFGKMMKVALGAAEELAKEGIDAEVIDLRTIRPWDKAAVLKSVRKTNRLV
;
A
#
# COMPACT_ATOMS: atom_id res chain seq x y z
N MET A 1 23.18 -7.16 -1.83
CA MET A 1 24.47 -7.52 -2.41
C MET A 1 25.02 -8.85 -1.86
N ASN A 2 24.87 -9.16 -0.58
CA ASN A 2 25.38 -10.41 0.03
C ASN A 2 24.37 -11.56 0.04
N GLY A 3 23.34 -11.53 -0.79
CA GLY A 3 22.32 -12.58 -0.89
C GLY A 3 21.24 -12.56 0.19
N LEU A 4 21.29 -11.62 1.13
CA LEU A 4 20.26 -11.45 2.16
C LEU A 4 19.06 -10.63 1.64
N ARG A 5 17.89 -10.89 2.22
CA ARG A 5 16.64 -10.13 2.01
C ARG A 5 16.19 -9.52 3.34
N PRO A 6 16.76 -8.37 3.74
CA PRO A 6 16.48 -7.78 5.04
C PRO A 6 15.07 -7.15 5.08
N ILE A 7 14.48 -7.20 6.26
CA ILE A 7 13.28 -6.45 6.62
C ILE A 7 13.69 -5.44 7.67
N VAL A 8 13.53 -4.15 7.37
CA VAL A 8 13.86 -3.04 8.25
C VAL A 8 12.56 -2.48 8.84
N GLU A 9 12.47 -2.50 10.16
CA GLU A 9 11.32 -1.99 10.90
C GLU A 9 11.59 -0.59 11.41
N PHE A 10 10.69 0.36 11.10
CA PHE A 10 10.78 1.76 11.56
C PHE A 10 9.89 2.09 12.76
N MET A 11 9.24 1.12 13.38
CA MET A 11 8.17 1.33 14.37
C MET A 11 7.05 2.24 13.82
N THR A 12 7.41 3.45 13.42
CA THR A 12 6.53 4.37 12.68
C THR A 12 7.30 5.05 11.55
N TRP A 13 6.65 5.25 10.42
CA TRP A 13 7.22 5.94 9.25
C TRP A 13 7.63 7.39 9.55
N ASN A 14 7.10 7.98 10.61
CA ASN A 14 7.52 9.32 11.05
C ASN A 14 9.03 9.39 11.29
N PHE A 15 9.64 8.32 11.77
CA PHE A 15 11.08 8.27 12.03
C PHE A 15 11.90 7.72 10.87
N ALA A 16 11.28 7.22 9.81
CA ALA A 16 11.97 6.85 8.58
C ALA A 16 12.66 8.05 7.91
N VAL A 17 12.25 9.27 8.24
CA VAL A 17 12.88 10.52 7.77
C VAL A 17 14.37 10.57 8.14
N LEU A 18 14.78 10.00 9.28
CA LEU A 18 16.19 9.91 9.67
C LEU A 18 17.01 9.02 8.70
N ALA A 19 16.36 8.06 8.04
CA ALA A 19 16.99 7.16 7.07
C ALA A 19 16.67 7.53 5.61
N SER A 20 16.14 8.73 5.36
CA SER A 20 15.66 9.12 4.03
C SER A 20 16.73 9.00 2.94
N ASP A 21 17.96 9.38 3.22
CA ASP A 21 19.07 9.24 2.26
C ASP A 21 19.33 7.77 1.90
N GLN A 22 19.29 6.87 2.88
CA GLN A 22 19.49 5.43 2.65
C GLN A 22 18.37 4.83 1.81
N ILE A 23 17.14 5.30 1.98
CA ILE A 23 15.99 4.86 1.20
C ILE A 23 16.03 5.46 -0.21
N ILE A 24 16.22 6.78 -0.31
CA ILE A 24 16.03 7.55 -1.55
C ILE A 24 17.26 7.48 -2.46
N ASN A 25 18.44 7.71 -1.93
CA ASN A 25 19.67 7.80 -2.73
C ASN A 25 20.41 6.46 -2.83
N HIS A 26 20.29 5.58 -1.85
CA HIS A 26 20.93 4.27 -1.89
C HIS A 26 19.98 3.19 -2.37
N ALA A 27 18.97 2.81 -1.61
CA ALA A 27 18.11 1.68 -1.98
C ALA A 27 17.42 1.89 -3.33
N ALA A 28 16.78 3.04 -3.53
CA ALA A 28 16.03 3.31 -4.76
C ALA A 28 16.89 3.47 -6.01
N LYS A 29 18.16 3.85 -5.89
CA LYS A 29 19.01 4.22 -7.06
C LYS A 29 20.07 3.18 -7.41
N MET A 30 20.40 2.27 -6.50
CA MET A 30 21.54 1.36 -6.68
C MET A 30 21.42 0.50 -7.95
N LEU A 31 20.23 -0.01 -8.28
CA LEU A 31 20.04 -0.80 -9.50
C LEU A 31 20.42 0.02 -10.76
N GLN A 32 19.96 1.27 -10.84
CA GLN A 32 20.27 2.16 -11.96
C GLN A 32 21.74 2.58 -11.96
N MET A 33 22.27 2.98 -10.80
CA MET A 33 23.65 3.44 -10.65
C MET A 33 24.68 2.34 -10.94
N SER A 34 24.31 1.09 -10.70
CA SER A 34 25.16 -0.06 -11.02
C SER A 34 25.00 -0.57 -12.46
N GLY A 35 24.21 0.10 -13.31
CA GLY A 35 23.91 -0.39 -14.65
C GLY A 35 23.14 -1.71 -14.66
N GLY A 36 22.28 -1.95 -13.65
CA GLY A 36 21.46 -3.15 -13.52
C GLY A 36 22.16 -4.33 -12.84
N GLN A 37 23.36 -4.15 -12.29
CA GLN A 37 24.15 -5.25 -11.71
C GLN A 37 23.70 -5.63 -10.29
N PHE A 38 23.19 -4.68 -9.51
CA PHE A 38 22.84 -4.89 -8.09
C PHE A 38 21.37 -4.61 -7.83
N ASN A 39 20.62 -5.67 -7.52
CA ASN A 39 19.29 -5.57 -6.94
C ASN A 39 19.39 -5.26 -5.44
N ILE A 40 18.39 -4.57 -4.93
CA ILE A 40 18.28 -4.23 -3.50
C ILE A 40 16.97 -4.82 -2.94
N PRO A 41 16.95 -6.14 -2.66
CA PRO A 41 15.75 -6.83 -2.17
C PRO A 41 15.53 -6.55 -0.69
N ILE A 42 15.12 -5.34 -0.36
CA ILE A 42 14.90 -4.88 1.00
C ILE A 42 13.43 -4.47 1.19
N VAL A 43 12.85 -4.85 2.32
CA VAL A 43 11.54 -4.37 2.76
C VAL A 43 11.73 -3.39 3.91
N PHE A 44 11.22 -2.19 3.75
CA PHE A 44 11.07 -1.21 4.82
C PHE A 44 9.61 -1.24 5.27
N ARG A 45 9.34 -1.45 6.56
CA ARG A 45 7.98 -1.52 7.08
C ARG A 45 7.77 -0.71 8.36
N GLY A 46 6.52 -0.45 8.70
CA GLY A 46 6.14 0.22 9.93
C GLY A 46 4.77 0.88 9.85
N GLY A 47 4.29 1.34 11.00
CA GLY A 47 3.04 2.10 11.10
C GLY A 47 3.13 3.45 10.40
N ASN A 48 2.08 3.82 9.68
CA ASN A 48 1.98 5.06 8.90
C ASN A 48 0.64 5.75 9.15
N GLY A 49 0.64 7.06 9.08
CA GLY A 49 -0.54 7.88 9.32
C GLY A 49 -0.86 8.06 10.80
N SER A 50 -2.12 8.38 11.10
CA SER A 50 -2.56 8.62 12.47
C SER A 50 -2.55 7.34 13.31
N ALA A 51 -1.95 7.45 14.49
CA ALA A 51 -1.92 6.43 15.52
C ALA A 51 -2.91 6.77 16.68
N GLY A 52 -2.59 6.35 17.90
CA GLY A 52 -3.42 6.51 19.10
C GLY A 52 -3.22 7.83 19.83
N GLN A 53 -3.43 8.98 19.21
CA GLN A 53 -3.33 10.32 19.85
C GLN A 53 -1.91 10.68 20.34
N LEU A 54 -0.88 10.29 19.60
CA LEU A 54 0.52 10.55 19.92
C LEU A 54 1.05 11.90 19.39
N ALA A 55 0.16 12.80 18.97
CA ALA A 55 0.45 14.13 18.43
C ALA A 55 1.17 14.15 17.06
N ALA A 56 1.64 15.32 16.65
CA ALA A 56 2.04 15.62 15.27
C ALA A 56 3.18 14.76 14.74
N THR A 57 4.17 14.45 15.55
CA THR A 57 5.35 13.67 15.13
C THR A 57 5.09 12.17 14.97
N HIS A 58 3.85 11.71 15.22
CA HIS A 58 3.43 10.31 15.07
C HIS A 58 2.16 10.17 14.23
N SER A 59 1.80 11.18 13.45
CA SER A 59 0.51 11.20 12.74
C SER A 59 0.62 11.56 11.27
N GLN A 60 1.83 11.52 10.70
CA GLN A 60 2.08 11.88 9.32
C GLN A 60 1.89 10.68 8.38
N SER A 61 1.42 10.95 7.17
CA SER A 61 1.20 9.97 6.10
C SER A 61 2.25 10.16 5.01
N TYR A 62 3.06 9.14 4.77
CA TYR A 62 4.22 9.23 3.89
C TYR A 62 4.03 8.56 2.53
N GLU A 63 2.84 8.06 2.22
CA GLU A 63 2.56 7.38 0.94
C GLU A 63 2.92 8.25 -0.26
N SER A 64 2.45 9.51 -0.28
CA SER A 64 2.72 10.44 -1.38
C SER A 64 4.18 10.85 -1.46
N PHE A 65 4.86 10.98 -0.32
CA PHE A 65 6.27 11.36 -0.28
C PHE A 65 7.15 10.32 -0.99
N TYR A 66 7.02 9.05 -0.60
CA TYR A 66 7.85 7.99 -1.17
C TYR A 66 7.37 7.48 -2.53
N SER A 67 6.08 7.59 -2.85
CA SER A 67 5.57 7.16 -4.16
C SER A 67 6.08 8.01 -5.32
N ASN A 68 6.57 9.22 -5.06
CA ASN A 68 7.21 10.07 -6.07
C ASN A 68 8.65 9.68 -6.40
N ILE A 69 9.24 8.73 -5.67
CA ILE A 69 10.65 8.39 -5.82
C ILE A 69 10.80 7.20 -6.77
N PRO A 70 11.38 7.39 -7.97
CA PRO A 70 11.65 6.29 -8.89
C PRO A 70 12.59 5.25 -8.27
N GLY A 71 12.27 3.97 -8.48
CA GLY A 71 13.02 2.84 -7.95
C GLY A 71 12.45 2.24 -6.67
N LEU A 72 11.45 2.87 -6.06
CA LEU A 72 10.72 2.32 -4.91
C LEU A 72 9.37 1.73 -5.32
N LYS A 73 8.97 0.65 -4.67
CA LYS A 73 7.58 0.17 -4.64
C LYS A 73 6.94 0.56 -3.31
N VAL A 74 5.71 1.04 -3.34
CA VAL A 74 4.99 1.50 -2.14
C VAL A 74 3.68 0.74 -2.02
N ILE A 75 3.56 -0.05 -0.98
CA ILE A 75 2.39 -0.86 -0.64
C ILE A 75 1.73 -0.27 0.59
N THR A 76 0.41 -0.27 0.62
CA THR A 76 -0.38 0.10 1.80
C THR A 76 -1.55 -0.87 1.95
N VAL A 77 -1.61 -1.56 3.06
CA VAL A 77 -2.57 -2.65 3.27
C VAL A 77 -3.79 -2.19 4.05
N SER A 78 -4.94 -2.78 3.73
CA SER A 78 -6.24 -2.43 4.29
C SER A 78 -6.89 -3.55 5.12
N ASN A 79 -6.34 -4.76 5.08
CA ASN A 79 -6.91 -5.92 5.76
C ASN A 79 -5.85 -7.01 6.01
N PRO A 80 -6.11 -8.00 6.90
CA PRO A 80 -5.16 -9.08 7.23
C PRO A 80 -4.80 -9.99 6.05
N TYR A 81 -5.74 -10.27 5.14
CA TYR A 81 -5.50 -11.09 3.96
C TYR A 81 -4.42 -10.45 3.06
N ASP A 82 -4.60 -9.18 2.74
CA ASP A 82 -3.66 -8.42 1.92
C ASP A 82 -2.32 -8.23 2.62
N ALA A 83 -2.33 -7.98 3.93
CA ALA A 83 -1.12 -7.84 4.72
C ALA A 83 -0.22 -9.08 4.63
N LYS A 84 -0.77 -10.28 4.81
CA LYS A 84 -0.01 -11.54 4.69
C LYS A 84 0.48 -11.77 3.26
N GLY A 85 -0.40 -11.65 2.27
CA GLY A 85 -0.07 -11.97 0.87
C GLY A 85 0.93 -10.99 0.26
N LEU A 86 0.72 -9.69 0.46
CA LEU A 86 1.59 -8.64 -0.09
C LEU A 86 2.94 -8.55 0.64
N LEU A 87 3.00 -8.78 1.97
CA LEU A 87 4.28 -8.80 2.67
C LEU A 87 5.16 -9.95 2.18
N LYS A 88 4.58 -11.12 1.96
CA LYS A 88 5.33 -12.25 1.38
C LYS A 88 5.80 -11.95 -0.04
N SER A 89 5.00 -11.27 -0.85
CA SER A 89 5.41 -10.81 -2.19
C SER A 89 6.53 -9.78 -2.11
N ALA A 90 6.43 -8.82 -1.19
CA ALA A 90 7.47 -7.81 -0.96
C ALA A 90 8.82 -8.43 -0.57
N ILE A 91 8.83 -9.44 0.31
CA ILE A 91 10.06 -10.15 0.72
C ILE A 91 10.70 -10.87 -0.48
N ARG A 92 9.91 -11.34 -1.45
CA ARG A 92 10.39 -12.05 -2.64
C ARG A 92 10.75 -11.12 -3.81
N ASP A 93 10.39 -9.86 -3.72
CA ASP A 93 10.70 -8.88 -4.75
C ASP A 93 12.21 -8.55 -4.75
N ASN A 94 12.77 -8.26 -5.91
CA ASN A 94 14.17 -7.91 -6.05
C ASN A 94 14.43 -6.40 -5.93
N ASP A 95 13.37 -5.59 -5.94
CA ASP A 95 13.42 -4.15 -5.75
C ASP A 95 13.10 -3.74 -4.31
N PRO A 96 13.50 -2.55 -3.86
CA PRO A 96 13.15 -2.06 -2.54
C PRO A 96 11.65 -1.77 -2.44
N VAL A 97 11.03 -2.33 -1.42
CA VAL A 97 9.59 -2.20 -1.15
C VAL A 97 9.38 -1.47 0.18
N LEU A 98 8.56 -0.43 0.14
CA LEU A 98 8.04 0.26 1.31
C LEU A 98 6.67 -0.31 1.64
N PHE A 99 6.57 -0.97 2.78
CA PHE A 99 5.36 -1.63 3.24
C PHE A 99 4.76 -0.83 4.39
N MET A 100 3.73 -0.04 4.07
CA MET A 100 3.10 0.89 5.00
C MET A 100 1.87 0.28 5.63
N GLU A 101 1.86 0.25 6.93
CA GLU A 101 0.79 -0.31 7.76
C GLU A 101 0.08 0.81 8.52
N SER A 102 -1.06 0.52 9.13
CA SER A 102 -1.70 1.46 10.04
C SER A 102 -1.78 0.86 11.44
N GLU A 103 -1.22 1.54 12.43
CA GLU A 103 -1.25 1.10 13.83
C GLU A 103 -2.70 0.89 14.31
N ARG A 104 -3.64 1.70 13.83
CA ARG A 104 -5.05 1.58 14.19
C ARG A 104 -5.70 0.30 13.69
N MET A 105 -5.05 -0.39 12.76
CA MET A 105 -5.54 -1.65 12.17
C MET A 105 -4.87 -2.89 12.76
N TYR A 106 -3.85 -2.77 13.60
CA TYR A 106 -3.13 -3.92 14.15
C TYR A 106 -4.01 -4.87 15.00
N GLY A 107 -5.11 -4.37 15.54
CA GLY A 107 -6.09 -5.17 16.27
C GLY A 107 -7.19 -5.79 15.40
N GLU A 108 -7.23 -5.48 14.10
CA GLU A 108 -8.28 -6.01 13.22
C GLU A 108 -8.04 -7.49 12.92
N LYS A 109 -9.14 -8.23 12.93
CA LYS A 109 -9.16 -9.66 12.64
C LYS A 109 -9.82 -9.90 11.29
N GLY A 110 -9.35 -10.89 10.55
CA GLY A 110 -9.92 -11.32 9.29
C GLY A 110 -9.55 -12.75 8.99
N GLU A 111 -10.33 -13.37 8.12
CA GLU A 111 -10.02 -14.71 7.64
C GLU A 111 -8.83 -14.66 6.70
N ILE A 112 -7.87 -15.53 6.94
CA ILE A 112 -6.71 -15.75 6.07
C ILE A 112 -6.58 -17.24 5.80
N PRO A 113 -6.34 -17.64 4.55
CA PRO A 113 -6.14 -19.05 4.22
C PRO A 113 -4.95 -19.64 4.97
N ASP A 114 -5.09 -20.90 5.36
CA ASP A 114 -3.95 -21.70 5.78
C ASP A 114 -2.96 -21.87 4.61
N GLY A 115 -1.69 -22.03 4.95
CA GLY A 115 -0.67 -22.22 3.95
C GLY A 115 -0.14 -20.92 3.31
N GLU A 116 0.53 -21.10 2.19
CA GLU A 116 1.20 -20.02 1.48
C GLU A 116 0.36 -19.49 0.32
N TYR A 117 0.26 -18.18 0.23
CA TYR A 117 -0.23 -17.47 -0.94
C TYR A 117 0.52 -16.14 -1.11
N LEU A 118 0.56 -15.67 -2.34
CA LEU A 118 1.16 -14.41 -2.74
C LEU A 118 0.12 -13.55 -3.43
N LEU A 119 0.20 -12.26 -3.22
CA LEU A 119 -0.60 -11.29 -3.98
C LEU A 119 0.33 -10.46 -4.88
N PRO A 120 -0.03 -10.25 -6.14
CA PRO A 120 0.81 -9.49 -7.04
C PRO A 120 0.87 -8.01 -6.65
N ILE A 121 2.08 -7.46 -6.60
CA ILE A 121 2.32 -6.04 -6.37
C ILE A 121 1.87 -5.26 -7.62
N GLY A 122 1.13 -4.18 -7.43
CA GLY A 122 0.62 -3.37 -8.54
C GLY A 122 -0.74 -3.81 -9.08
N VAL A 123 -1.43 -4.73 -8.39
CA VAL A 123 -2.77 -5.18 -8.75
C VAL A 123 -3.76 -4.77 -7.67
N ALA A 124 -4.72 -3.93 -8.05
CA ALA A 124 -5.79 -3.47 -7.18
C ALA A 124 -6.84 -4.57 -6.91
N ASN A 125 -7.63 -4.38 -5.87
CA ASN A 125 -8.78 -5.22 -5.55
C ASN A 125 -10.08 -4.43 -5.70
N VAL A 126 -11.04 -4.99 -6.42
CA VAL A 126 -12.42 -4.48 -6.38
C VAL A 126 -13.05 -5.03 -5.11
N ALA A 127 -13.03 -4.22 -4.06
CA ALA A 127 -13.53 -4.59 -2.74
C ALA A 127 -15.08 -4.64 -2.69
N LYS A 128 -15.72 -3.86 -3.53
CA LYS A 128 -17.17 -3.89 -3.76
C LYS A 128 -17.46 -3.54 -5.21
N GLU A 129 -18.20 -4.39 -5.89
CA GLU A 129 -18.71 -4.09 -7.23
C GLU A 129 -19.81 -3.02 -7.17
N GLY A 130 -19.91 -2.21 -8.22
CA GLY A 130 -20.93 -1.18 -8.36
C GLY A 130 -20.96 -0.61 -9.77
N LYS A 131 -21.92 0.29 -10.06
CA LYS A 131 -22.16 0.79 -11.43
C LYS A 131 -22.35 2.30 -11.54
N ASP A 132 -22.59 3.01 -10.43
CA ASP A 132 -23.01 4.42 -10.48
C ASP A 132 -21.86 5.39 -10.19
N VAL A 133 -20.92 5.02 -9.33
CA VAL A 133 -19.75 5.82 -8.97
C VAL A 133 -18.58 4.90 -8.60
N THR A 134 -17.36 5.28 -8.97
CA THR A 134 -16.13 4.62 -8.55
C THR A 134 -15.54 5.39 -7.36
N ILE A 135 -15.27 4.67 -6.26
CA ILE A 135 -14.53 5.18 -5.11
C ILE A 135 -13.19 4.46 -5.09
N VAL A 136 -12.08 5.22 -5.14
CA VAL A 136 -10.72 4.67 -5.09
C VAL A 136 -10.10 5.05 -3.77
N SER A 137 -9.60 4.05 -3.03
CA SER A 137 -8.99 4.29 -1.73
C SER A 137 -7.86 3.29 -1.46
N PHE A 138 -7.24 3.39 -0.30
CA PHE A 138 -6.17 2.51 0.15
C PHE A 138 -5.99 2.56 1.68
N GLY A 139 -5.30 1.55 2.21
CA GLY A 139 -4.95 1.48 3.62
C GLY A 139 -6.17 1.62 4.54
N LYS A 140 -6.01 2.30 5.66
CA LYS A 140 -7.10 2.48 6.64
C LYS A 140 -8.34 3.20 6.10
N MET A 141 -8.18 4.01 5.03
CA MET A 141 -9.30 4.74 4.43
C MET A 141 -10.26 3.83 3.65
N MET A 142 -9.85 2.60 3.35
CA MET A 142 -10.76 1.60 2.77
C MET A 142 -11.99 1.34 3.64
N LYS A 143 -11.84 1.35 4.96
CA LYS A 143 -12.97 1.20 5.90
C LYS A 143 -13.98 2.35 5.78
N VAL A 144 -13.47 3.56 5.60
CA VAL A 144 -14.32 4.75 5.37
C VAL A 144 -14.99 4.67 4.01
N ALA A 145 -14.26 4.27 2.97
CA ALA A 145 -14.80 4.13 1.62
C ALA A 145 -15.92 3.07 1.53
N LEU A 146 -15.73 1.92 2.18
CA LEU A 146 -16.75 0.87 2.24
C LEU A 146 -17.98 1.33 3.04
N GLY A 147 -17.79 2.00 4.17
CA GLY A 147 -18.89 2.57 4.93
C GLY A 147 -19.67 3.64 4.15
N ALA A 148 -18.96 4.50 3.40
CA ALA A 148 -19.61 5.46 2.51
C ALA A 148 -20.42 4.77 1.39
N ALA A 149 -19.91 3.69 0.82
CA ALA A 149 -20.63 2.90 -0.18
C ALA A 149 -21.91 2.24 0.40
N GLU A 150 -21.90 1.84 1.67
CA GLU A 150 -23.10 1.33 2.36
C GLU A 150 -24.14 2.43 2.57
N GLU A 151 -23.73 3.65 2.94
CA GLU A 151 -24.66 4.78 3.08
C GLU A 151 -25.25 5.19 1.71
N LEU A 152 -24.42 5.27 0.68
CA LEU A 152 -24.88 5.56 -0.70
C LEU A 152 -25.90 4.53 -1.20
N ALA A 153 -25.72 3.27 -0.86
CA ALA A 153 -26.67 2.21 -1.23
C ALA A 153 -28.08 2.43 -0.64
N LYS A 154 -28.20 3.05 0.54
CA LYS A 154 -29.49 3.41 1.14
C LYS A 154 -30.20 4.52 0.35
N GLU A 155 -29.44 5.32 -0.38
CA GLU A 155 -29.92 6.38 -1.28
C GLU A 155 -30.13 5.87 -2.71
N GLY A 156 -29.93 4.57 -2.97
CA GLY A 156 -30.08 3.95 -4.27
C GLY A 156 -28.88 4.14 -5.21
N ILE A 157 -27.75 4.56 -4.70
CA ILE A 157 -26.49 4.74 -5.44
C ILE A 157 -25.58 3.53 -5.24
N ASP A 158 -25.26 2.82 -6.31
CA ASP A 158 -24.44 1.62 -6.29
C ASP A 158 -22.97 1.95 -6.58
N ALA A 159 -22.19 2.15 -5.50
CA ALA A 159 -20.78 2.51 -5.59
C ALA A 159 -19.89 1.27 -5.77
N GLU A 160 -18.97 1.35 -6.74
CA GLU A 160 -17.83 0.44 -6.85
C GLU A 160 -16.67 0.96 -6.01
N VAL A 161 -16.10 0.12 -5.16
CA VAL A 161 -14.99 0.50 -4.28
C VAL A 161 -13.73 -0.28 -4.68
N ILE A 162 -12.68 0.43 -5.03
CA ILE A 162 -11.39 -0.12 -5.40
C ILE A 162 -10.37 0.15 -4.31
N ASP A 163 -9.76 -0.92 -3.79
CA ASP A 163 -8.57 -0.85 -2.98
C ASP A 163 -7.33 -0.92 -3.86
N LEU A 164 -6.55 0.14 -3.89
CA LEU A 164 -5.32 0.19 -4.69
C LEU A 164 -4.27 -0.82 -4.22
N ARG A 165 -4.21 -1.14 -2.91
CA ARG A 165 -3.17 -2.00 -2.33
C ARG A 165 -1.75 -1.50 -2.52
N THR A 166 -1.46 -0.98 -3.70
CA THR A 166 -0.14 -0.48 -4.11
C THR A 166 -0.28 0.92 -4.68
N ILE A 167 0.45 1.86 -4.10
CA ILE A 167 0.47 3.25 -4.57
C ILE A 167 1.48 3.40 -5.70
N ARG A 168 2.57 2.62 -5.66
CA ARG A 168 3.56 2.55 -6.73
C ARG A 168 4.10 1.13 -6.87
N PRO A 169 3.95 0.51 -8.07
CA PRO A 169 3.08 0.93 -9.16
C PRO A 169 1.60 0.82 -8.77
N TRP A 170 0.74 1.72 -9.25
CA TRP A 170 -0.70 1.60 -9.05
C TRP A 170 -1.38 0.94 -10.26
N ASP A 171 -2.50 0.28 -10.01
CA ASP A 171 -3.27 -0.41 -11.06
C ASP A 171 -4.14 0.57 -11.85
N LYS A 172 -3.51 1.28 -12.78
CA LYS A 172 -4.18 2.20 -13.69
C LYS A 172 -5.29 1.52 -14.51
N ALA A 173 -5.07 0.27 -14.91
CA ALA A 173 -6.02 -0.44 -15.76
C ALA A 173 -7.33 -0.73 -15.02
N ALA A 174 -7.25 -1.20 -13.77
CA ALA A 174 -8.43 -1.46 -12.94
C ALA A 174 -9.24 -0.17 -12.70
N VAL A 175 -8.57 0.92 -12.32
CA VAL A 175 -9.23 2.20 -12.07
C VAL A 175 -9.91 2.73 -13.35
N LEU A 176 -9.21 2.74 -14.47
CA LEU A 176 -9.79 3.21 -15.74
C LEU A 176 -10.94 2.33 -16.22
N LYS A 177 -10.88 1.00 -16.00
CA LYS A 177 -11.98 0.09 -16.31
C LYS A 177 -13.23 0.44 -15.51
N SER A 178 -13.08 0.69 -14.21
CA SER A 178 -14.18 1.08 -13.34
C SER A 178 -14.75 2.44 -13.74
N VAL A 179 -13.89 3.46 -13.92
CA VAL A 179 -14.34 4.81 -14.31
C VAL A 179 -15.08 4.82 -15.64
N ARG A 180 -14.64 4.01 -16.62
CA ARG A 180 -15.37 3.87 -17.89
C ARG A 180 -16.76 3.27 -17.73
N LYS A 181 -16.98 2.46 -16.69
CA LYS A 181 -18.29 1.88 -16.36
C LYS A 181 -19.18 2.91 -15.66
N THR A 182 -18.64 3.60 -14.67
CA THR A 182 -19.41 4.47 -13.77
C THR A 182 -19.49 5.94 -14.23
N ASN A 183 -18.52 6.40 -15.03
CA ASN A 183 -18.32 7.79 -15.47
C ASN A 183 -18.19 8.81 -14.33
N ARG A 184 -17.95 8.36 -13.10
CA ARG A 184 -17.77 9.19 -11.90
C ARG A 184 -16.67 8.60 -11.03
N LEU A 185 -15.79 9.46 -10.50
CA LEU A 185 -14.65 9.07 -9.68
C LEU A 185 -14.53 9.96 -8.44
N VAL A 186 -14.38 9.29 -7.30
CA VAL A 186 -14.05 9.88 -6.00
C VAL A 186 -12.81 9.24 -5.44
#